data_e5aa82b5a48c5334d235ce6712bdb5fa
#
_entry.id   e5aa82b5a48c5334d235ce6712bdb5fa
#
_cell.length_a   1.000
_cell.length_b   1.000
_cell.length_c   1.000
_cell.angle_alpha   90.00
_cell.angle_beta   90.00
_cell.angle_gamma   90.00
#
_symmetry.space_group_name_H-M   'P 1'
#
loop_
_entity.id
_entity.type
_entity.pdbx_description
1 polymer ?
#
loop_
_entity_poly.entity_id
_entity_poly.type
_entity_poly.pdbx_seq_one_letter_code
_entity_poly.pdbx_strand_id
1 'polypeptide(L)'
;MFEKQADMILRGGIMLNKAMQENQYDEPLVNKLFALSKECDDLTLSIIQKNQDTFITPFDREDIQQFANAADDIVDSILNLARSARLLKVKKKKQELSRLGDTIEKSVTRIVEIVKLLKNKKQATSILKSCHKVKRFKNEGELILDEIMPELLNDNDIGDIFRWKEIMDKSRELLRNNEKYILIIETMLIKMV
;
A
#
# COMPACT_ATOMS: atom_id res chain seq x y z
N MET A 1 -11.40 5.25 -13.63
CA MET A 1 -10.14 5.85 -13.14
C MET A 1 -9.67 5.17 -11.87
N PHE A 2 -10.46 5.10 -10.80
CA PHE A 2 -10.10 4.41 -9.53
C PHE A 2 -9.66 2.95 -9.69
N GLU A 3 -10.29 2.18 -10.59
CA GLU A 3 -9.82 0.82 -10.89
C GLU A 3 -8.41 0.79 -11.50
N LYS A 4 -8.03 1.82 -12.27
CA LYS A 4 -6.66 1.92 -12.78
C LYS A 4 -5.67 2.22 -11.66
N GLN A 5 -5.99 3.12 -10.70
CA GLN A 5 -5.15 3.33 -9.53
C GLN A 5 -5.03 2.06 -8.69
N ALA A 6 -6.14 1.35 -8.45
CA ALA A 6 -6.12 0.08 -7.73
C ALA A 6 -5.26 -1.00 -8.43
N ASP A 7 -5.28 -1.05 -9.77
CA ASP A 7 -4.38 -1.92 -10.54
C ASP A 7 -2.90 -1.54 -10.35
N MET A 8 -2.59 -0.24 -10.30
CA MET A 8 -1.23 0.23 -10.02
C MET A 8 -0.77 -0.17 -8.62
N ILE A 9 -1.63 -0.03 -7.61
CA ILE A 9 -1.36 -0.52 -6.24
C ILE A 9 -1.04 -2.02 -6.27
N LEU A 10 -1.83 -2.82 -6.97
CA LEU A 10 -1.62 -4.27 -7.08
C LEU A 10 -0.29 -4.60 -7.76
N ARG A 11 -0.01 -3.98 -8.91
CA ARG A 11 1.25 -4.18 -9.65
C ARG A 11 2.45 -3.82 -8.80
N GLY A 12 2.41 -2.70 -8.09
CA GLY A 12 3.44 -2.29 -7.15
C GLY A 12 3.64 -3.29 -6.02
N GLY A 13 2.54 -3.75 -5.40
CA GLY A 13 2.57 -4.73 -4.32
C GLY A 13 3.15 -6.08 -4.74
N ILE A 14 2.80 -6.58 -5.93
CA ILE A 14 3.37 -7.82 -6.50
C ILE A 14 4.88 -7.68 -6.74
N MET A 15 5.31 -6.54 -7.33
CA MET A 15 6.75 -6.29 -7.55
C MET A 15 7.52 -6.21 -6.23
N LEU A 16 6.95 -5.57 -5.21
CA LEU A 16 7.55 -5.46 -3.89
C LEU A 16 7.62 -6.84 -3.21
N ASN A 17 6.53 -7.62 -3.23
CA ASN A 17 6.53 -8.97 -2.64
C ASN A 17 7.61 -9.84 -3.27
N LYS A 18 7.71 -9.86 -4.60
CA LYS A 18 8.77 -10.59 -5.30
C LYS A 18 10.16 -10.18 -4.82
N ALA A 19 10.41 -8.88 -4.69
CA ALA A 19 11.69 -8.37 -4.19
C ALA A 19 11.97 -8.80 -2.74
N MET A 20 10.94 -8.84 -1.88
CA MET A 20 11.04 -9.32 -0.50
C MET A 20 11.32 -10.83 -0.44
N GLN A 21 10.68 -11.63 -1.31
CA GLN A 21 10.93 -13.07 -1.41
C GLN A 21 12.34 -13.40 -1.85
N GLU A 22 12.86 -12.66 -2.84
CA GLU A 22 14.18 -12.87 -3.42
C GLU A 22 15.30 -12.12 -2.67
N ASN A 23 14.93 -11.20 -1.76
CA ASN A 23 15.80 -10.21 -1.14
C ASN A 23 16.62 -9.42 -2.19
N GLN A 24 15.95 -9.03 -3.27
CA GLN A 24 16.57 -8.37 -4.41
C GLN A 24 15.90 -7.02 -4.68
N TYR A 25 16.59 -5.95 -4.26
CA TYR A 25 16.14 -4.56 -4.44
C TYR A 25 17.10 -3.85 -5.39
N ASP A 26 17.01 -4.20 -6.66
CA ASP A 26 17.90 -3.67 -7.70
C ASP A 26 17.39 -2.36 -8.32
N GLU A 27 18.25 -1.76 -9.15
CA GLU A 27 17.91 -0.51 -9.86
C GLU A 27 16.74 -0.68 -10.85
N PRO A 28 16.65 -1.78 -11.64
CA PRO A 28 15.52 -2.03 -12.51
C PRO A 28 14.18 -2.08 -11.78
N LEU A 29 14.12 -2.66 -10.58
CA LEU A 29 12.92 -2.66 -9.74
C LEU A 29 12.53 -1.24 -9.34
N VAL A 30 13.48 -0.47 -8.79
CA VAL A 30 13.23 0.91 -8.34
C VAL A 30 12.78 1.78 -9.51
N ASN A 31 13.40 1.64 -10.69
CA ASN A 31 13.00 2.39 -11.87
C ASN A 31 11.57 2.04 -12.36
N LYS A 32 11.18 0.76 -12.31
CA LYS A 32 9.80 0.33 -12.64
C LYS A 32 8.78 0.89 -11.64
N LEU A 33 9.10 0.85 -10.35
CA LEU A 33 8.23 1.40 -9.33
C LEU A 33 8.15 2.93 -9.42
N PHE A 34 9.24 3.60 -9.75
CA PHE A 34 9.24 5.05 -10.00
C PHE A 34 8.36 5.44 -11.20
N ALA A 35 8.46 4.70 -12.30
CA ALA A 35 7.58 4.92 -13.46
C ALA A 35 6.09 4.71 -13.09
N LEU A 36 5.81 3.68 -12.26
CA LEU A 36 4.47 3.39 -11.77
C LEU A 36 3.93 4.50 -10.86
N SER A 37 4.76 5.05 -9.96
CA SER A 37 4.41 6.18 -9.09
C SER A 37 4.08 7.42 -9.94
N LYS A 38 4.89 7.74 -10.95
CA LYS A 38 4.60 8.84 -11.87
C LYS A 38 3.28 8.67 -12.65
N GLU A 39 3.00 7.47 -13.13
CA GLU A 39 1.72 7.16 -13.79
C GLU A 39 0.53 7.33 -12.83
N CYS A 40 0.70 6.99 -11.55
CA CYS A 40 -0.32 7.15 -10.51
C CYS A 40 -0.54 8.64 -10.19
N ASP A 41 0.52 9.42 -10.01
CA ASP A 41 0.50 10.88 -9.86
C ASP A 41 -0.34 11.55 -10.96
N ASP A 42 -0.01 11.28 -12.23
CA ASP A 42 -0.70 11.86 -13.39
C ASP A 42 -2.20 11.49 -13.42
N LEU A 43 -2.49 10.24 -13.05
CA LEU A 43 -3.87 9.77 -12.96
C LEU A 43 -4.62 10.43 -11.80
N THR A 44 -3.97 10.64 -10.67
CA THR A 44 -4.52 11.32 -9.49
C THR A 44 -4.87 12.77 -9.82
N LEU A 45 -3.97 13.51 -10.46
CA LEU A 45 -4.24 14.86 -10.95
C LEU A 45 -5.42 14.88 -11.93
N SER A 46 -5.49 13.94 -12.86
CA SER A 46 -6.60 13.81 -13.80
C SER A 46 -7.95 13.52 -13.12
N ILE A 47 -7.95 12.73 -12.05
CA ILE A 47 -9.17 12.47 -11.24
C ILE A 47 -9.62 13.74 -10.55
N ILE A 48 -8.71 14.46 -9.91
CA ILE A 48 -8.99 15.70 -9.18
C ILE A 48 -9.57 16.76 -10.14
N GLN A 49 -8.96 16.95 -11.32
CA GLN A 49 -9.44 17.89 -12.30
C GLN A 49 -10.84 17.53 -12.80
N LYS A 50 -11.07 16.27 -13.19
CA LYS A 50 -12.40 15.82 -13.60
C LYS A 50 -13.45 15.94 -12.50
N ASN A 51 -13.06 15.74 -11.25
CA ASN A 51 -13.94 15.94 -10.10
C ASN A 51 -14.40 17.39 -9.96
N GLN A 52 -13.51 18.36 -10.25
CA GLN A 52 -13.84 19.79 -10.25
C GLN A 52 -14.79 20.15 -11.41
N ASP A 53 -14.55 19.60 -12.59
CA ASP A 53 -15.31 19.92 -13.83
C ASP A 53 -16.66 19.22 -13.91
N THR A 54 -16.90 18.18 -13.10
CA THR A 54 -18.14 17.39 -13.15
C THR A 54 -19.21 18.00 -12.24
N PHE A 55 -20.39 18.36 -12.77
CA PHE A 55 -21.46 19.01 -12.01
C PHE A 55 -22.10 18.08 -10.97
N ILE A 56 -22.33 16.80 -11.32
CA ILE A 56 -22.90 15.78 -10.42
C ILE A 56 -21.92 14.65 -10.26
N THR A 57 -21.51 14.38 -9.02
CA THR A 57 -20.57 13.30 -8.69
C THR A 57 -21.27 12.20 -7.87
N PRO A 58 -20.88 10.92 -8.01
CA PRO A 58 -21.50 9.81 -7.29
C PRO A 58 -21.18 9.79 -5.78
N PHE A 59 -20.13 10.50 -5.37
CA PHE A 59 -19.65 10.68 -4.00
C PHE A 59 -19.32 12.15 -3.78
N ASP A 60 -19.15 12.55 -2.52
CA ASP A 60 -18.69 13.89 -2.19
C ASP A 60 -17.35 14.20 -2.86
N ARG A 61 -17.18 15.41 -3.37
CA ARG A 61 -15.98 15.82 -4.09
C ARG A 61 -14.71 15.69 -3.24
N GLU A 62 -14.82 16.01 -1.96
CA GLU A 62 -13.74 15.88 -1.01
C GLU A 62 -13.34 14.41 -0.81
N ASP A 63 -14.32 13.52 -0.66
CA ASP A 63 -14.07 12.07 -0.54
C ASP A 63 -13.40 11.51 -1.79
N ILE A 64 -13.82 11.94 -2.99
CA ILE A 64 -13.20 11.55 -4.26
C ILE A 64 -11.73 11.96 -4.30
N GLN A 65 -11.42 13.19 -3.86
CA GLN A 65 -10.05 13.70 -3.83
C GLN A 65 -9.20 12.94 -2.80
N GLN A 66 -9.71 12.74 -1.58
CA GLN A 66 -9.02 11.98 -0.54
C GLN A 66 -8.75 10.55 -0.98
N PHE A 67 -9.72 9.92 -1.67
CA PHE A 67 -9.60 8.57 -2.18
C PHE A 67 -8.52 8.44 -3.26
N ALA A 68 -8.46 9.39 -4.20
CA ALA A 68 -7.43 9.42 -5.23
C ALA A 68 -6.02 9.63 -4.64
N ASN A 69 -5.88 10.58 -3.71
CA ASN A 69 -4.60 10.85 -3.05
C ASN A 69 -4.12 9.66 -2.20
N ALA A 70 -5.04 9.00 -1.48
CA ALA A 70 -4.66 7.85 -0.66
C ALA A 70 -4.23 6.63 -1.50
N ALA A 71 -4.72 6.48 -2.75
CA ALA A 71 -4.21 5.47 -3.68
C ALA A 71 -2.76 5.76 -4.09
N ASP A 72 -2.46 7.02 -4.33
CA ASP A 72 -1.13 7.52 -4.66
C ASP A 72 -0.15 7.33 -3.50
N ASP A 73 -0.55 7.71 -2.27
CA ASP A 73 0.21 7.47 -1.04
C ASP A 73 0.67 5.98 -0.89
N ILE A 74 -0.17 5.02 -1.33
CA ILE A 74 0.19 3.60 -1.27
C ILE A 74 1.29 3.28 -2.28
N VAL A 75 1.16 3.73 -3.53
CA VAL A 75 2.15 3.46 -4.60
C VAL A 75 3.49 4.10 -4.23
N ASP A 76 3.47 5.30 -3.71
CA ASP A 76 4.67 6.00 -3.22
C ASP A 76 5.32 5.29 -2.04
N SER A 77 4.53 4.75 -1.09
CA SER A 77 5.07 3.98 0.03
C SER A 77 5.76 2.70 -0.44
N ILE A 78 5.22 2.03 -1.47
CA ILE A 78 5.84 0.85 -2.10
C ILE A 78 7.19 1.23 -2.72
N LEU A 79 7.24 2.32 -3.50
CA LEU A 79 8.47 2.83 -4.09
C LEU A 79 9.51 3.21 -3.02
N ASN A 80 9.08 3.94 -1.98
CA ASN A 80 9.96 4.41 -0.92
C ASN A 80 10.55 3.24 -0.14
N LEU A 81 9.79 2.20 0.16
CA LEU A 81 10.28 0.99 0.82
C LEU A 81 11.34 0.27 -0.05
N ALA A 82 11.06 0.05 -1.33
CA ALA A 82 12.00 -0.59 -2.25
C ALA A 82 13.29 0.25 -2.44
N ARG A 83 13.15 1.58 -2.53
CA ARG A 83 14.27 2.52 -2.63
C ARG A 83 15.14 2.49 -1.37
N SER A 84 14.54 2.53 -0.19
CA SER A 84 15.26 2.44 1.09
C SER A 84 15.99 1.12 1.21
N ALA A 85 15.36 -0.01 0.88
CA ALA A 85 15.99 -1.33 0.92
C ALA A 85 17.22 -1.41 -0.02
N ARG A 86 17.12 -0.83 -1.22
CA ARG A 86 18.26 -0.73 -2.16
C ARG A 86 19.39 0.14 -1.61
N LEU A 87 19.07 1.35 -1.15
CA LEU A 87 20.08 2.32 -0.67
C LEU A 87 20.82 1.82 0.56
N LEU A 88 20.10 1.20 1.47
CA LEU A 88 20.66 0.68 2.73
C LEU A 88 21.36 -0.67 2.54
N LYS A 89 21.28 -1.28 1.34
CA LYS A 89 21.92 -2.56 0.99
C LYS A 89 21.61 -3.64 2.03
N VAL A 90 20.34 -3.84 2.32
CA VAL A 90 19.89 -4.88 3.25
C VAL A 90 20.32 -6.24 2.73
N LYS A 91 21.34 -6.83 3.37
CA LYS A 91 22.00 -8.05 2.90
C LYS A 91 21.42 -9.32 3.50
N LYS A 92 20.99 -9.26 4.76
CA LYS A 92 20.47 -10.44 5.46
C LYS A 92 19.03 -10.67 5.03
N LYS A 93 18.75 -11.83 4.46
CA LYS A 93 17.38 -12.27 4.20
C LYS A 93 16.76 -12.72 5.54
N LYS A 94 15.65 -12.09 5.93
CA LYS A 94 14.85 -12.52 7.07
C LYS A 94 13.57 -13.18 6.55
N GLN A 95 13.19 -14.31 7.14
CA GLN A 95 11.97 -15.03 6.77
C GLN A 95 10.72 -14.15 7.01
N GLU A 96 10.76 -13.32 8.03
CA GLU A 96 9.73 -12.34 8.39
C GLU A 96 9.46 -11.37 7.23
N LEU A 97 10.51 -10.94 6.52
CA LEU A 97 10.34 -10.04 5.37
C LEU A 97 9.58 -10.71 4.22
N SER A 98 9.83 -11.99 3.99
CA SER A 98 9.06 -12.76 2.99
C SER A 98 7.60 -12.91 3.41
N ARG A 99 7.31 -13.21 4.67
CA ARG A 99 5.94 -13.28 5.22
C ARG A 99 5.22 -11.93 5.14
N LEU A 100 5.96 -10.84 5.42
CA LEU A 100 5.44 -9.48 5.29
C LEU A 100 5.07 -9.15 3.85
N GLY A 101 5.92 -9.52 2.88
CA GLY A 101 5.65 -9.36 1.45
C GLY A 101 4.34 -10.05 1.04
N ASP A 102 4.12 -11.30 1.46
CA ASP A 102 2.88 -12.03 1.22
C ASP A 102 1.66 -11.33 1.83
N THR A 103 1.82 -10.79 3.05
CA THR A 103 0.74 -10.08 3.75
C THR A 103 0.39 -8.77 3.04
N ILE A 104 1.39 -8.02 2.57
CA ILE A 104 1.20 -6.81 1.76
C ILE A 104 0.47 -7.15 0.45
N GLU A 105 0.89 -8.18 -0.27
CA GLU A 105 0.25 -8.58 -1.54
C GLU A 105 -1.20 -9.00 -1.33
N LYS A 106 -1.52 -9.77 -0.28
CA LYS A 106 -2.90 -10.09 0.10
C LYS A 106 -3.73 -8.84 0.40
N SER A 107 -3.13 -7.85 1.06
CA SER A 107 -3.78 -6.58 1.39
C SER A 107 -4.14 -5.81 0.12
N VAL A 108 -3.17 -5.58 -0.78
CA VAL A 108 -3.41 -4.82 -2.02
C VAL A 108 -4.34 -5.56 -2.99
N THR A 109 -4.28 -6.89 -3.04
CA THR A 109 -5.23 -7.71 -3.80
C THR A 109 -6.66 -7.47 -3.30
N ARG A 110 -6.84 -7.44 -1.97
CA ARG A 110 -8.14 -7.17 -1.37
C ARG A 110 -8.64 -5.75 -1.65
N ILE A 111 -7.74 -4.76 -1.67
CA ILE A 111 -8.06 -3.38 -2.06
C ILE A 111 -8.64 -3.34 -3.48
N VAL A 112 -8.03 -4.02 -4.44
CA VAL A 112 -8.55 -4.09 -5.83
C VAL A 112 -9.95 -4.68 -5.89
N GLU A 113 -10.21 -5.75 -5.15
CA GLU A 113 -11.55 -6.36 -5.09
C GLU A 113 -12.58 -5.38 -4.52
N ILE A 114 -12.23 -4.66 -3.45
CA ILE A 114 -13.09 -3.64 -2.83
C ILE A 114 -13.43 -2.55 -3.84
N VAL A 115 -12.42 -2.00 -4.54
CA VAL A 115 -12.63 -0.92 -5.52
C VAL A 115 -13.54 -1.34 -6.67
N LYS A 116 -13.40 -2.58 -7.15
CA LYS A 116 -14.30 -3.14 -8.18
C LYS A 116 -15.76 -3.23 -7.72
N LEU A 117 -15.97 -3.53 -6.42
CA LEU A 117 -17.31 -3.64 -5.84
C LEU A 117 -17.98 -2.28 -5.62
N LEU A 118 -17.24 -1.16 -5.52
CA LEU A 118 -17.78 0.20 -5.30
C LEU A 118 -18.76 0.65 -6.38
N LYS A 119 -18.71 0.07 -7.58
CA LYS A 119 -19.68 0.35 -8.65
C LYS A 119 -21.12 -0.08 -8.31
N ASN A 120 -21.25 -1.03 -7.38
CA ASN A 120 -22.56 -1.59 -7.01
C ASN A 120 -22.90 -1.27 -5.56
N LYS A 121 -23.73 -0.22 -5.36
CA LYS A 121 -24.19 0.22 -4.02
C LYS A 121 -24.81 -0.89 -3.18
N LYS A 122 -25.42 -1.92 -3.79
CA LYS A 122 -26.02 -3.06 -3.09
C LYS A 122 -25.00 -3.97 -2.40
N GLN A 123 -23.72 -3.76 -2.68
CA GLN A 123 -22.61 -4.56 -2.14
C GLN A 123 -21.99 -3.97 -0.86
N ALA A 124 -22.55 -2.91 -0.27
CA ALA A 124 -21.97 -2.22 0.89
C ALA A 124 -21.55 -3.16 2.03
N THR A 125 -22.39 -4.10 2.43
CA THR A 125 -22.08 -5.08 3.48
C THR A 125 -20.89 -5.96 3.11
N SER A 126 -20.78 -6.37 1.83
CA SER A 126 -19.65 -7.18 1.33
C SER A 126 -18.36 -6.38 1.31
N ILE A 127 -18.44 -5.10 0.92
CA ILE A 127 -17.30 -4.18 0.93
C ILE A 127 -16.79 -4.00 2.36
N LEU A 128 -17.66 -3.70 3.32
CA LEU A 128 -17.27 -3.53 4.73
C LEU A 128 -16.59 -4.78 5.30
N LYS A 129 -17.11 -5.99 5.01
CA LYS A 129 -16.45 -7.24 5.40
C LYS A 129 -15.05 -7.37 4.79
N SER A 130 -14.86 -6.90 3.55
CA SER A 130 -13.56 -6.92 2.88
C SER A 130 -12.62 -5.88 3.46
N CYS A 131 -13.11 -4.69 3.85
CA CYS A 131 -12.32 -3.68 4.58
C CYS A 131 -11.76 -4.24 5.90
N HIS A 132 -12.56 -4.96 6.66
CA HIS A 132 -12.07 -5.63 7.87
C HIS A 132 -10.94 -6.62 7.62
N LYS A 133 -10.90 -7.27 6.45
CA LYS A 133 -9.77 -8.17 6.10
C LYS A 133 -8.48 -7.37 5.87
N VAL A 134 -8.54 -6.20 5.24
CA VAL A 134 -7.36 -5.34 5.06
C VAL A 134 -6.82 -4.86 6.41
N LYS A 135 -7.70 -4.45 7.35
CA LYS A 135 -7.30 -4.12 8.73
C LYS A 135 -6.60 -5.29 9.44
N ARG A 136 -7.08 -6.52 9.22
CA ARG A 136 -6.42 -7.72 9.76
C ARG A 136 -5.03 -7.93 9.15
N PHE A 137 -4.86 -7.74 7.83
CA PHE A 137 -3.54 -7.83 7.21
C PHE A 137 -2.58 -6.77 7.72
N LYS A 138 -3.07 -5.54 7.98
CA LYS A 138 -2.26 -4.50 8.63
C LYS A 138 -1.77 -4.95 10.00
N ASN A 139 -2.65 -5.48 10.86
CA ASN A 139 -2.28 -5.97 12.19
C ASN A 139 -1.32 -7.18 12.12
N GLU A 140 -1.56 -8.11 11.17
CA GLU A 140 -0.66 -9.25 10.93
C GLU A 140 0.73 -8.77 10.50
N GLY A 141 0.80 -7.78 9.61
CA GLY A 141 2.08 -7.18 9.18
C GLY A 141 2.82 -6.50 10.33
N GLU A 142 2.13 -5.80 11.22
CA GLU A 142 2.74 -5.21 12.42
C GLU A 142 3.33 -6.27 13.35
N LEU A 143 2.61 -7.37 13.60
CA LEU A 143 3.11 -8.48 14.41
C LEU A 143 4.36 -9.12 13.78
N ILE A 144 4.38 -9.31 12.45
CA ILE A 144 5.56 -9.83 11.75
C ILE A 144 6.76 -8.88 11.93
N LEU A 145 6.53 -7.57 11.85
CA LEU A 145 7.60 -6.59 12.07
C LEU A 145 8.11 -6.61 13.51
N ASP A 146 7.24 -6.82 14.48
CA ASP A 146 7.62 -6.89 15.90
C ASP A 146 8.44 -8.16 16.21
N GLU A 147 8.30 -9.25 15.45
CA GLU A 147 9.14 -10.45 15.56
C GLU A 147 10.61 -10.19 15.18
N ILE A 148 10.88 -9.20 14.31
CA ILE A 148 12.24 -8.84 13.85
C ILE A 148 13.06 -8.15 14.96
N MET A 149 12.40 -7.36 15.83
CA MET A 149 13.06 -6.46 16.78
C MET A 149 13.96 -7.18 17.81
N PRO A 150 13.53 -8.29 18.47
CA PRO A 150 14.36 -8.99 19.43
C PRO A 150 15.65 -9.55 18.84
N GLU A 151 15.60 -10.00 17.57
CA GLU A 151 16.80 -10.49 16.89
C GLU A 151 17.78 -9.36 16.58
N LEU A 152 17.27 -8.18 16.20
CA LEU A 152 18.10 -7.02 15.91
C LEU A 152 18.83 -6.52 17.15
N LEU A 153 18.18 -6.56 18.31
CA LEU A 153 18.81 -6.13 19.58
C LEU A 153 19.94 -7.06 20.04
N ASN A 154 19.94 -8.31 19.58
CA ASN A 154 21.02 -9.27 19.83
C ASN A 154 22.15 -9.16 18.78
N ASP A 155 21.96 -8.41 17.72
CA ASP A 155 22.98 -8.16 16.68
C ASP A 155 23.88 -7.00 17.16
N ASN A 156 25.18 -7.23 17.25
CA ASN A 156 26.14 -6.21 17.70
C ASN A 156 26.47 -5.17 16.60
N ASP A 157 25.88 -5.26 15.41
CA ASP A 157 26.08 -4.31 14.33
C ASP A 157 25.03 -3.19 14.37
N ILE A 158 25.40 -2.05 14.95
CA ILE A 158 24.58 -0.84 15.00
C ILE A 158 24.12 -0.41 13.60
N GLY A 159 24.94 -0.62 12.59
CA GLY A 159 24.60 -0.29 11.20
C GLY A 159 23.45 -1.17 10.68
N ASP A 160 23.44 -2.46 11.00
CA ASP A 160 22.33 -3.35 10.63
C ASP A 160 21.06 -3.02 11.40
N ILE A 161 21.16 -2.68 12.69
CA ILE A 161 20.01 -2.23 13.49
C ILE A 161 19.36 -1.00 12.83
N PHE A 162 20.15 0.00 12.43
CA PHE A 162 19.65 1.20 11.74
C PHE A 162 18.97 0.87 10.40
N ARG A 163 19.60 0.04 9.57
CA ARG A 163 19.04 -0.37 8.27
C ARG A 163 17.68 -1.05 8.42
N TRP A 164 17.61 -2.00 9.35
CA TRP A 164 16.37 -2.73 9.60
C TRP A 164 15.29 -1.86 10.21
N LYS A 165 15.64 -0.96 11.12
CA LYS A 165 14.68 -0.01 11.67
C LYS A 165 14.02 0.82 10.57
N GLU A 166 14.80 1.34 9.63
CA GLU A 166 14.27 2.12 8.50
C GLU A 166 13.32 1.28 7.63
N ILE A 167 13.69 0.03 7.32
CA ILE A 167 12.82 -0.88 6.55
C ILE A 167 11.51 -1.16 7.30
N MET A 168 11.59 -1.38 8.61
CA MET A 168 10.41 -1.61 9.44
C MET A 168 9.49 -0.37 9.45
N ASP A 169 10.06 0.83 9.59
CA ASP A 169 9.30 2.08 9.61
C ASP A 169 8.60 2.33 8.27
N LYS A 170 9.30 2.11 7.13
CA LYS A 170 8.71 2.18 5.79
C LYS A 170 7.64 1.13 5.55
N SER A 171 7.82 -0.07 6.08
CA SER A 171 6.81 -1.13 6.01
C SER A 171 5.56 -0.78 6.80
N ARG A 172 5.71 -0.21 8.01
CA ARG A 172 4.57 0.29 8.81
C ARG A 172 3.84 1.43 8.12
N GLU A 173 4.57 2.34 7.46
CA GLU A 173 3.99 3.42 6.67
C GLU A 173 3.07 2.86 5.56
N LEU A 174 3.55 1.89 4.78
CA LEU A 174 2.77 1.23 3.73
C LEU A 174 1.51 0.53 4.30
N LEU A 175 1.64 -0.20 5.40
CA LEU A 175 0.51 -0.88 6.04
C LEU A 175 -0.56 0.12 6.53
N ARG A 176 -0.14 1.26 7.10
CA ARG A 176 -1.04 2.33 7.52
C ARG A 176 -1.73 3.02 6.34
N ASN A 177 -1.02 3.22 5.22
CA ASN A 177 -1.62 3.80 4.02
C ASN A 177 -2.66 2.86 3.41
N ASN A 178 -2.44 1.53 3.42
CA ASN A 178 -3.48 0.56 3.07
C ASN A 178 -4.72 0.68 3.97
N GLU A 179 -4.54 0.82 5.28
CA GLU A 179 -5.65 1.02 6.23
C GLU A 179 -6.36 2.36 6.01
N LYS A 180 -5.63 3.47 5.86
CA LYS A 180 -6.17 4.79 5.55
C LYS A 180 -7.07 4.77 4.32
N TYR A 181 -6.61 4.09 3.26
CA TYR A 181 -7.37 3.96 2.02
C TYR A 181 -8.75 3.32 2.22
N ILE A 182 -8.82 2.21 2.97
CA ILE A 182 -10.10 1.54 3.23
C ILE A 182 -10.98 2.30 4.21
N LEU A 183 -10.42 3.07 5.15
CA LEU A 183 -11.19 3.95 6.04
C LEU A 183 -11.93 5.04 5.25
N ILE A 184 -11.30 5.58 4.20
CA ILE A 184 -11.97 6.51 3.28
C ILE A 184 -13.15 5.82 2.59
N ILE A 185 -12.97 4.59 2.10
CA ILE A 185 -14.06 3.81 1.49
C ILE A 185 -15.20 3.58 2.48
N GLU A 186 -14.92 3.21 3.72
CA GLU A 186 -15.95 3.03 4.76
C GLU A 186 -16.73 4.33 5.00
N THR A 187 -16.03 5.47 5.06
CA THR A 187 -16.64 6.80 5.21
C THR A 187 -17.54 7.13 4.02
N MET A 188 -17.07 6.89 2.80
CA MET A 188 -17.87 7.09 1.57
C MET A 188 -19.13 6.25 1.57
N LEU A 189 -19.07 5.00 2.02
CA LEU A 189 -20.23 4.11 2.08
C LEU A 189 -21.25 4.55 3.13
N ILE A 190 -20.81 5.04 4.30
CA ILE A 190 -21.71 5.54 5.36
C ILE A 190 -22.47 6.77 4.89
N LYS A 191 -21.85 7.68 4.15
CA LYS A 191 -22.49 8.87 3.61
C LYS A 191 -23.50 8.58 2.49
N MET A 192 -23.49 7.36 1.95
CA MET A 192 -24.41 6.94 0.87
C MET A 192 -25.73 6.36 1.38
N VAL A 193 -25.82 6.05 2.68
CA VAL A 193 -27.01 5.51 3.35
C VAL A 193 -27.81 6.64 3.95
#